data_47cb772b55bd8ec9be157cb07db81f08
#
_entry.id   47cb772b55bd8ec9be157cb07db81f08
#
_cell.length_a   1.000
_cell.length_b   1.000
_cell.length_c   1.000
_cell.angle_alpha   90.00
_cell.angle_beta   90.00
_cell.angle_gamma   90.00
#
_symmetry.space_group_name_H-M   'P 1'
#
loop_
_entity.id
_entity.type
_entity.pdbx_description
1 polymer ?
#
loop_
_entity_poly.entity_id
_entity_poly.type
_entity_poly.pdbx_seq_one_letter_code
_entity_poly.pdbx_strand_id
1 'polypeptide(L)'
;MIMEKLKVKLEKLRKPNWTEEENKNAEIISDFIQHLMNDHDFTYIEDTFGHHPYKQHNQSMVDGIGGVLKTIKDFSKRYPAYSYDVKHMYADGPFITVHSHATNNEKHRGNPQKGLNIIDIWKIEEGLITEHWDSVQPIHGAMRFLFWMIGGKFRNPNTYF
;
A
#
# COMPACT_ATOMS: atom_id res chain seq x y z
N MET A 1 -26.01 -0.76 4.12
CA MET A 1 -25.06 -1.78 4.60
C MET A 1 -23.74 -1.04 4.83
N ILE A 2 -23.26 -0.98 6.07
CA ILE A 2 -21.98 -0.33 6.38
C ILE A 2 -20.88 -1.22 5.78
N MET A 3 -20.04 -0.63 4.94
CA MET A 3 -18.91 -1.31 4.31
C MET A 3 -17.90 -1.66 5.39
N GLU A 4 -17.55 -2.95 5.53
CA GLU A 4 -16.53 -3.37 6.49
C GLU A 4 -15.15 -2.89 6.02
N LYS A 5 -14.46 -2.13 6.87
CA LYS A 5 -13.12 -1.64 6.60
C LYS A 5 -12.07 -2.71 6.93
N LEU A 6 -11.12 -2.92 6.03
CA LEU A 6 -9.99 -3.78 6.32
C LEU A 6 -9.12 -3.17 7.42
N LYS A 7 -8.50 -4.03 8.23
CA LYS A 7 -7.59 -3.62 9.30
C LYS A 7 -6.19 -4.18 9.04
N VAL A 8 -5.20 -3.30 9.15
CA VAL A 8 -3.80 -3.72 9.18
C VAL A 8 -3.55 -4.45 10.51
N LYS A 9 -3.19 -5.73 10.41
CA LYS A 9 -2.99 -6.61 11.58
C LYS A 9 -1.50 -6.70 11.91
N LEU A 10 -0.93 -5.59 12.39
CA LEU A 10 0.50 -5.47 12.63
C LEU A 10 1.05 -6.58 13.53
N GLU A 11 0.27 -7.02 14.52
CA GLU A 11 0.63 -8.12 15.42
C GLU A 11 0.94 -9.45 14.71
N LYS A 12 0.35 -9.65 13.50
CA LYS A 12 0.60 -10.82 12.65
C LYS A 12 1.77 -10.64 11.68
N LEU A 13 2.18 -9.40 11.46
CA LEU A 13 3.23 -9.03 10.50
C LEU A 13 4.59 -8.90 11.18
N ARG A 14 4.62 -8.55 12.46
CA ARG A 14 5.84 -8.39 13.27
C ARG A 14 6.74 -9.63 13.20
N LYS A 15 8.05 -9.38 13.19
CA LYS A 15 9.06 -10.44 13.27
C LYS A 15 9.79 -10.37 14.62
N PRO A 16 10.15 -11.51 15.21
CA PRO A 16 10.76 -11.53 16.55
C PRO A 16 12.17 -10.92 16.60
N ASN A 17 12.79 -10.73 15.45
CA ASN A 17 14.14 -10.16 15.31
C ASN A 17 14.15 -8.66 15.03
N TRP A 18 12.99 -8.00 14.94
CA TRP A 18 12.95 -6.55 14.74
C TRP A 18 13.44 -5.81 15.98
N THR A 19 14.25 -4.78 15.74
CA THR A 19 14.69 -3.84 16.77
C THR A 19 13.52 -3.01 17.29
N GLU A 20 13.71 -2.28 18.36
CA GLU A 20 12.71 -1.33 18.89
C GLU A 20 12.37 -0.23 17.87
N GLU A 21 13.39 0.28 17.18
CA GLU A 21 13.23 1.29 16.13
C GLU A 21 12.42 0.75 14.94
N GLU A 22 12.76 -0.44 14.44
CA GLU A 22 12.02 -1.08 13.35
C GLU A 22 10.56 -1.36 13.72
N ASN A 23 10.29 -1.74 14.98
CA ASN A 23 8.94 -1.92 15.47
C ASN A 23 8.16 -0.60 15.48
N LYS A 24 8.78 0.52 15.92
CA LYS A 24 8.17 1.86 15.87
C LYS A 24 7.91 2.31 14.43
N ASN A 25 8.87 2.09 13.53
CA ASN A 25 8.73 2.41 12.12
C ASN A 25 7.57 1.60 11.47
N ALA A 26 7.45 0.33 11.82
CA ALA A 26 6.34 -0.51 11.37
C ALA A 26 4.97 -0.05 11.90
N GLU A 27 4.91 0.49 13.12
CA GLU A 27 3.70 1.13 13.67
C GLU A 27 3.30 2.37 12.86
N ILE A 28 4.25 3.26 12.56
CA ILE A 28 4.02 4.46 11.77
C ILE A 28 3.46 4.10 10.38
N ILE A 29 4.06 3.14 9.70
CA ILE A 29 3.60 2.72 8.36
C ILE A 29 2.25 2.01 8.42
N SER A 30 2.01 1.19 9.44
CA SER A 30 0.70 0.53 9.63
C SER A 30 -0.41 1.54 9.84
N ASP A 31 -0.16 2.57 10.65
CA ASP A 31 -1.08 3.67 10.91
C ASP A 31 -1.33 4.49 9.63
N PHE A 32 -0.28 4.86 8.91
CA PHE A 32 -0.37 5.56 7.62
C PHE A 32 -1.22 4.78 6.60
N ILE A 33 -0.96 3.48 6.40
CA ILE A 33 -1.74 2.63 5.49
C ILE A 33 -3.18 2.51 5.96
N GLN A 34 -3.41 2.31 7.26
CA GLN A 34 -4.76 2.17 7.81
C GLN A 34 -5.60 3.40 7.50
N HIS A 35 -5.12 4.58 7.85
CA HIS A 35 -5.87 5.83 7.68
C HIS A 35 -5.98 6.25 6.21
N LEU A 36 -4.90 6.16 5.44
CA LEU A 36 -4.90 6.58 4.04
C LEU A 36 -5.68 5.61 3.12
N MET A 37 -5.36 4.31 3.19
CA MET A 37 -5.83 3.32 2.20
C MET A 37 -7.11 2.59 2.62
N ASN A 38 -7.35 2.39 3.92
CA ASN A 38 -8.46 1.59 4.42
C ASN A 38 -9.59 2.44 5.02
N ASP A 39 -9.24 3.49 5.76
CA ASP A 39 -10.23 4.35 6.40
C ASP A 39 -10.59 5.57 5.55
N HIS A 40 -9.72 5.96 4.59
CA HIS A 40 -9.82 7.18 3.78
C HIS A 40 -9.97 8.42 4.66
N ASP A 41 -9.26 8.43 5.80
CA ASP A 41 -9.22 9.56 6.73
C ASP A 41 -8.13 10.54 6.31
N PHE A 42 -8.45 11.33 5.29
CA PHE A 42 -7.51 12.25 4.68
C PHE A 42 -7.15 13.41 5.60
N THR A 43 -8.05 13.79 6.51
CA THR A 43 -7.79 14.85 7.50
C THR A 43 -6.71 14.38 8.47
N TYR A 44 -6.84 13.17 8.99
CA TYR A 44 -5.81 12.57 9.85
C TYR A 44 -4.43 12.52 9.17
N ILE A 45 -4.39 12.10 7.90
CA ILE A 45 -3.12 12.05 7.15
C ILE A 45 -2.52 13.44 6.94
N GLU A 46 -3.33 14.44 6.63
CA GLU A 46 -2.88 15.84 6.46
C GLU A 46 -2.34 16.40 7.76
N ASP A 47 -3.07 16.21 8.86
CA ASP A 47 -2.70 16.73 10.18
C ASP A 47 -1.45 16.03 10.76
N THR A 48 -1.30 14.72 10.52
CA THR A 48 -0.21 13.91 11.11
C THR A 48 1.05 13.92 10.25
N PHE A 49 0.92 13.83 8.93
CA PHE A 49 2.03 13.63 8.00
C PHE A 49 2.25 14.79 7.01
N GLY A 50 1.31 15.74 6.91
CA GLY A 50 1.32 16.78 5.89
C GLY A 50 2.36 17.89 6.08
N HIS A 51 2.94 18.00 7.28
CA HIS A 51 3.82 19.12 7.64
C HIS A 51 5.32 18.84 7.47
N HIS A 52 5.66 17.67 6.93
CA HIS A 52 7.04 17.22 6.80
C HIS A 52 7.43 16.99 5.33
N PRO A 53 8.71 17.16 4.97
CA PRO A 53 9.19 16.76 3.65
C PRO A 53 8.90 15.29 3.37
N TYR A 54 8.29 15.03 2.23
CA TYR A 54 7.99 13.68 1.77
C TYR A 54 8.30 13.62 0.28
N LYS A 55 9.21 12.77 -0.11
CA LYS A 55 9.65 12.61 -1.49
C LYS A 55 8.97 11.40 -2.13
N GLN A 56 8.17 11.67 -3.14
CA GLN A 56 7.43 10.65 -3.88
C GLN A 56 8.18 10.22 -5.13
N HIS A 57 8.53 8.94 -5.23
CA HIS A 57 9.22 8.39 -6.41
C HIS A 57 8.28 7.76 -7.44
N ASN A 58 7.00 7.58 -7.14
CA ASN A 58 6.01 7.16 -8.14
C ASN A 58 5.74 8.28 -9.14
N GLN A 59 6.15 8.08 -10.39
CA GLN A 59 6.06 9.07 -11.46
C GLN A 59 4.62 9.41 -11.88
N SER A 60 3.62 8.68 -11.40
CA SER A 60 2.20 8.96 -11.66
C SER A 60 1.56 9.88 -10.61
N MET A 61 2.31 10.25 -9.56
CA MET A 61 1.86 11.13 -8.48
C MET A 61 2.67 12.42 -8.44
N VAL A 62 2.05 13.50 -7.99
CA VAL A 62 2.75 14.74 -7.66
C VAL A 62 3.55 14.54 -6.37
N ASP A 63 4.72 15.16 -6.28
CA ASP A 63 5.59 15.06 -5.12
C ASP A 63 4.94 15.60 -3.84
N GLY A 64 5.39 15.08 -2.69
CA GLY A 64 4.90 15.43 -1.37
C GLY A 64 3.60 14.74 -0.95
N ILE A 65 3.29 14.80 0.34
CA ILE A 65 2.05 14.22 0.92
C ILE A 65 0.79 14.79 0.26
N GLY A 66 0.77 16.07 -0.06
CA GLY A 66 -0.36 16.69 -0.77
C GLY A 66 -0.65 16.04 -2.12
N GLY A 67 0.38 15.62 -2.85
CA GLY A 67 0.25 14.87 -4.11
C GLY A 67 -0.35 13.48 -3.90
N VAL A 68 0.11 12.76 -2.88
CA VAL A 68 -0.42 11.46 -2.48
C VAL A 68 -1.89 11.60 -2.06
N LEU A 69 -2.21 12.54 -1.17
CA LEU A 69 -3.57 12.80 -0.71
C LEU A 69 -4.52 13.09 -1.87
N LYS A 70 -4.11 13.98 -2.79
CA LYS A 70 -4.91 14.30 -3.96
C LYS A 70 -5.20 13.04 -4.80
N THR A 71 -4.18 12.26 -5.08
CA THR A 71 -4.30 11.04 -5.91
C THR A 71 -5.22 10.02 -5.26
N ILE A 72 -5.02 9.69 -3.99
CA ILE A 72 -5.83 8.68 -3.29
C ILE A 72 -7.26 9.20 -3.05
N LYS A 73 -7.43 10.49 -2.75
CA LYS A 73 -8.75 11.13 -2.60
C LYS A 73 -9.58 11.06 -3.90
N ASP A 74 -8.97 11.32 -5.04
CA ASP A 74 -9.65 11.24 -6.33
C ASP A 74 -9.92 9.78 -6.73
N PHE A 75 -9.00 8.86 -6.41
CA PHE A 75 -9.19 7.44 -6.66
C PHE A 75 -10.30 6.84 -5.78
N SER A 76 -10.34 7.17 -4.50
CA SER A 76 -11.36 6.68 -3.56
C SER A 76 -12.77 7.19 -3.86
N LYS A 77 -12.91 8.40 -4.43
CA LYS A 77 -14.21 8.89 -4.94
C LYS A 77 -14.74 7.96 -6.04
N ARG A 78 -13.86 7.50 -6.94
CA ARG A 78 -14.23 6.58 -8.03
C ARG A 78 -14.44 5.16 -7.53
N TYR A 79 -13.67 4.75 -6.53
CA TYR A 79 -13.66 3.40 -5.96
C TYR A 79 -13.76 3.46 -4.43
N PRO A 80 -14.96 3.71 -3.86
CA PRO A 80 -15.11 3.88 -2.41
C PRO A 80 -14.72 2.65 -1.57
N ALA A 81 -14.70 1.45 -2.19
CA ALA A 81 -14.28 0.21 -1.55
C ALA A 81 -12.77 -0.08 -1.69
N TYR A 82 -12.00 0.87 -2.25
CA TYR A 82 -10.56 0.71 -2.36
C TYR A 82 -9.93 0.47 -1.00
N SER A 83 -9.08 -0.54 -0.92
CA SER A 83 -8.46 -0.94 0.34
C SER A 83 -7.23 -1.80 0.12
N TYR A 84 -6.32 -1.76 1.10
CA TYR A 84 -5.13 -2.58 1.20
C TYR A 84 -5.32 -3.72 2.19
N ASP A 85 -5.06 -4.94 1.75
CA ASP A 85 -4.87 -6.12 2.61
C ASP A 85 -3.36 -6.39 2.67
N VAL A 86 -2.71 -5.98 3.75
CA VAL A 86 -1.26 -6.14 3.95
C VAL A 86 -0.95 -7.61 4.19
N LYS A 87 -0.15 -8.20 3.32
CA LYS A 87 0.24 -9.63 3.35
C LYS A 87 1.57 -9.85 4.05
N HIS A 88 2.54 -8.99 3.76
CA HIS A 88 3.88 -9.08 4.33
C HIS A 88 4.39 -7.69 4.68
N MET A 89 5.20 -7.63 5.72
CA MET A 89 5.94 -6.44 6.11
C MET A 89 7.35 -6.84 6.51
N TYR A 90 8.32 -6.07 6.08
CA TYR A 90 9.74 -6.27 6.37
C TYR A 90 10.33 -4.93 6.80
N ALA A 91 11.14 -4.97 7.85
CA ALA A 91 11.90 -3.83 8.35
C ALA A 91 13.40 -4.08 8.17
N ASP A 92 14.10 -3.04 7.75
CA ASP A 92 15.57 -3.01 7.64
C ASP A 92 16.04 -1.59 8.00
N GLY A 93 16.33 -1.38 9.27
CA GLY A 93 16.67 -0.07 9.82
C GLY A 93 15.58 0.98 9.53
N PRO A 94 15.91 2.05 8.76
CA PRO A 94 14.95 3.10 8.45
C PRO A 94 13.92 2.70 7.37
N PHE A 95 14.06 1.55 6.74
CA PHE A 95 13.18 1.12 5.65
C PHE A 95 12.12 0.13 6.10
N ILE A 96 10.88 0.40 5.69
CA ILE A 96 9.76 -0.53 5.81
C ILE A 96 9.28 -0.89 4.41
N THR A 97 9.34 -2.17 4.07
CA THR A 97 8.79 -2.73 2.83
C THR A 97 7.48 -3.44 3.14
N VAL A 98 6.45 -3.12 2.38
CA VAL A 98 5.11 -3.71 2.53
C VAL A 98 4.65 -4.34 1.23
N HIS A 99 4.19 -5.58 1.31
CA HIS A 99 3.55 -6.29 0.21
C HIS A 99 2.05 -6.33 0.47
N SER A 100 1.25 -5.76 -0.43
CA SER A 100 -0.18 -5.60 -0.26
C SER A 100 -0.98 -6.14 -1.44
N HIS A 101 -2.14 -6.73 -1.14
CA HIS A 101 -3.20 -6.97 -2.09
C HIS A 101 -4.20 -5.81 -2.04
N ALA A 102 -4.17 -4.93 -3.03
CA ALA A 102 -5.12 -3.83 -3.11
C ALA A 102 -6.32 -4.18 -4.00
N THR A 103 -7.52 -3.83 -3.53
CA THR A 103 -8.76 -4.06 -4.29
C THR A 103 -9.64 -2.83 -4.29
N ASN A 104 -10.34 -2.59 -5.41
CA ASN A 104 -11.28 -1.49 -5.58
C ASN A 104 -12.76 -1.91 -5.44
N ASN A 105 -13.01 -3.17 -5.07
CA ASN A 105 -14.35 -3.72 -4.88
C ASN A 105 -14.31 -4.75 -3.75
N GLU A 106 -15.25 -4.64 -2.79
CA GLU A 106 -15.34 -5.59 -1.66
C GLU A 106 -15.41 -7.05 -2.08
N LYS A 107 -16.13 -7.35 -3.18
CA LYS A 107 -16.26 -8.71 -3.72
C LYS A 107 -14.94 -9.30 -4.22
N HIS A 108 -13.94 -8.47 -4.39
CA HIS A 108 -12.61 -8.91 -4.83
C HIS A 108 -11.64 -9.15 -3.67
N ARG A 109 -11.99 -8.74 -2.45
CA ARG A 109 -11.14 -8.94 -1.27
C ARG A 109 -10.85 -10.42 -1.06
N GLY A 110 -9.58 -10.73 -0.83
CA GLY A 110 -9.12 -12.11 -0.69
C GLY A 110 -9.08 -12.95 -1.98
N ASN A 111 -9.49 -12.40 -3.14
CA ASN A 111 -9.39 -13.09 -4.42
C ASN A 111 -8.06 -12.79 -5.12
N PRO A 112 -7.09 -13.74 -5.14
CA PRO A 112 -5.75 -13.50 -5.67
C PRO A 112 -5.70 -13.31 -7.21
N GLN A 113 -6.83 -13.43 -7.90
CA GLN A 113 -6.94 -13.21 -9.34
C GLN A 113 -7.50 -11.83 -9.70
N LYS A 114 -7.78 -10.98 -8.70
CA LYS A 114 -8.39 -9.66 -8.88
C LYS A 114 -7.61 -8.61 -8.08
N GLY A 115 -7.68 -7.36 -8.55
CA GLY A 115 -7.04 -6.23 -7.85
C GLY A 115 -5.62 -5.95 -8.33
N LEU A 116 -4.80 -5.48 -7.41
CA LEU A 116 -3.42 -5.06 -7.64
C LEU A 116 -2.49 -5.78 -6.66
N ASN A 117 -1.35 -6.23 -7.16
CA ASN A 117 -0.20 -6.63 -6.37
C ASN A 117 0.69 -5.39 -6.21
N ILE A 118 0.93 -4.96 -4.99
CA ILE A 118 1.68 -3.73 -4.70
C ILE A 118 2.83 -4.05 -3.75
N ILE A 119 4.00 -3.54 -4.09
CA ILE A 119 5.15 -3.47 -3.20
C ILE A 119 5.44 -2.00 -2.96
N ASP A 120 5.31 -1.57 -1.73
CA ASP A 120 5.66 -0.24 -1.27
C ASP A 120 6.93 -0.30 -0.42
N ILE A 121 7.78 0.71 -0.51
CA ILE A 121 8.93 0.92 0.34
C ILE A 121 8.86 2.34 0.88
N TRP A 122 8.89 2.49 2.20
CA TRP A 122 8.99 3.78 2.88
C TRP A 122 10.31 3.89 3.63
N LYS A 123 10.88 5.09 3.63
CA LYS A 123 11.98 5.47 4.49
C LYS A 123 11.46 6.34 5.62
N ILE A 124 11.85 6.00 6.85
CA ILE A 124 11.49 6.72 8.06
C ILE A 124 12.77 7.26 8.69
N GLU A 125 12.81 8.54 8.98
CA GLU A 125 13.93 9.21 9.66
C GLU A 125 13.34 10.05 10.80
N GLU A 126 13.87 9.90 12.00
CA GLU A 126 13.42 10.61 13.21
C GLU A 126 11.90 10.50 13.47
N GLY A 127 11.32 9.35 13.13
CA GLY A 127 9.86 9.10 13.28
C GLY A 127 8.99 9.71 12.19
N LEU A 128 9.58 10.25 11.12
CA LEU A 128 8.88 10.88 10.00
C LEU A 128 9.06 10.03 8.73
N ILE A 129 8.00 9.88 7.95
CA ILE A 129 8.07 9.27 6.62
C ILE A 129 8.68 10.29 5.66
N THR A 130 9.89 10.03 5.16
CA THR A 130 10.65 10.97 4.33
C THR A 130 10.65 10.63 2.85
N GLU A 131 10.60 9.35 2.48
CA GLU A 131 10.61 8.93 1.07
C GLU A 131 9.72 7.70 0.85
N HIS A 132 9.20 7.59 -0.38
CA HIS A 132 8.35 6.46 -0.80
C HIS A 132 8.63 6.03 -2.24
N TRP A 133 8.77 4.73 -2.43
CA TRP A 133 8.81 4.04 -3.72
C TRP A 133 7.72 2.99 -3.77
N ASP A 134 7.17 2.73 -4.95
CA ASP A 134 6.24 1.63 -5.15
C ASP A 134 6.44 0.91 -6.48
N SER A 135 5.91 -0.29 -6.53
CA SER A 135 5.71 -1.06 -7.75
C SER A 135 4.30 -1.63 -7.75
N VAL A 136 3.52 -1.28 -8.76
CA VAL A 136 2.11 -1.66 -8.87
C VAL A 136 1.91 -2.57 -10.06
N GLN A 137 1.45 -3.81 -9.81
CA GLN A 137 1.14 -4.79 -10.84
C GLN A 137 -0.35 -5.13 -10.86
N PRO A 138 -1.09 -4.76 -11.93
CA PRO A 138 -2.47 -5.22 -12.11
C PRO A 138 -2.55 -6.73 -12.32
N ILE A 139 -3.45 -7.40 -11.55
CA ILE A 139 -3.59 -8.86 -11.59
C ILE A 139 -4.54 -9.33 -12.70
N HIS A 140 -5.39 -8.46 -13.22
CA HIS A 140 -6.49 -8.81 -14.11
C HIS A 140 -6.13 -8.90 -15.62
N GLY A 141 -7.09 -9.38 -16.42
CA GLY A 141 -6.93 -9.88 -17.78
C GLY A 141 -6.23 -9.01 -18.83
N ALA A 142 -6.32 -7.66 -18.77
CA ALA A 142 -5.67 -6.78 -19.75
C ALA A 142 -4.15 -6.87 -19.73
N MET A 143 -3.53 -6.93 -18.55
CA MET A 143 -2.09 -7.13 -18.41
C MET A 143 -1.67 -8.54 -18.86
N ARG A 144 -2.49 -9.56 -18.55
CA ARG A 144 -2.26 -10.92 -19.05
C ARG A 144 -2.25 -10.96 -20.58
N PHE A 145 -3.18 -10.27 -21.22
CA PHE A 145 -3.26 -10.16 -22.67
C PHE A 145 -2.03 -9.44 -23.25
N LEU A 146 -1.62 -8.32 -22.67
CA LEU A 146 -0.42 -7.57 -23.08
C LEU A 146 0.81 -8.46 -23.05
N PHE A 147 1.03 -9.13 -21.95
CA PHE A 147 2.18 -10.02 -21.81
C PHE A 147 2.09 -11.21 -22.79
N TRP A 148 0.91 -11.78 -23.01
CA TRP A 148 0.73 -12.83 -24.00
C TRP A 148 1.14 -12.34 -25.41
N MET A 149 0.79 -11.12 -25.79
CA MET A 149 1.18 -10.52 -27.08
C MET A 149 2.70 -10.38 -27.25
N ILE A 150 3.44 -10.15 -26.19
CA ILE A 150 4.91 -10.06 -26.21
C ILE A 150 5.62 -11.40 -25.97
N GLY A 151 4.89 -12.51 -26.06
CA GLY A 151 5.43 -13.87 -25.98
C GLY A 151 5.65 -14.41 -24.55
N GLY A 152 5.13 -13.73 -23.53
CA GLY A 152 5.24 -14.18 -22.15
C GLY A 152 4.34 -15.35 -21.80
N LYS A 153 4.82 -16.24 -20.92
CA LYS A 153 4.00 -17.32 -20.32
C LYS A 153 3.48 -16.85 -18.97
N PHE A 154 2.14 -16.85 -18.82
CA PHE A 154 1.50 -16.19 -17.71
C PHE A 154 1.01 -17.06 -16.60
N ARG A 155 1.11 -18.36 -16.69
CA ARG A 155 0.45 -19.25 -15.75
C ARG A 155 1.47 -20.14 -15.07
N ASN A 156 1.66 -19.88 -13.83
CA ASN A 156 2.09 -20.89 -12.88
C ASN A 156 0.91 -21.13 -11.90
N PRO A 157 0.91 -22.24 -11.12
CA PRO A 157 -0.14 -22.53 -10.14
C PRO A 157 -0.09 -21.62 -8.91
N ASN A 158 0.96 -20.84 -8.75
CA ASN A 158 1.18 -19.97 -7.60
C ASN A 158 0.37 -18.68 -7.72
N THR A 159 0.00 -18.11 -6.61
CA THR A 159 -0.61 -16.79 -6.50
C THR A 159 0.45 -15.72 -6.19
N TYR A 160 0.01 -14.46 -6.18
CA TYR A 160 0.88 -13.33 -5.79
C TYR A 160 1.10 -13.25 -4.27
N PHE A 161 0.25 -13.93 -3.48
CA PHE A 161 0.17 -13.80 -2.03
C PHE A 161 0.23 -15.16 -1.33
#